data_ed3a0cbf34c5019872ab3de7a407bdf3
#
_entry.id   ed3a0cbf34c5019872ab3de7a407bdf3
#
_cell.length_a   1.000
_cell.length_b   1.000
_cell.length_c   1.000
_cell.angle_alpha   90.00
_cell.angle_beta   90.00
_cell.angle_gamma   90.00
#
_symmetry.space_group_name_H-M   'P 1'
#
loop_
_entity.id
_entity.type
_entity.pdbx_description
1 polymer ?
#
loop_
_entity_poly.entity_id
_entity_poly.type
_entity_poly.pdbx_seq_one_letter_code
_entity_poly.pdbx_strand_id
1 'polypeptide(L)'
;MSRYHSYLNSAVEIIKRYSGDQPLAAFLKNFFAANKKYGSKDRKQISHLCYCYYRLGKMFRTNTLPDDEVIQANILSGLFLCSSQPDEILQQLMPACNENVHLSIEEKCELLNKSLNTESSSPFTLHPSPLTTHHSPLHVFPWQSALSDGVDHAEFCRSFFIQPDLFIRIRAGYKEVVQQKLAAAAIKYRYADEHCIALQNNSKLDDVIHLAKEAVVQDYSSQQVAQFLKPIQSTGKLSVWDCCAASGGKSI
;
A
#
# COMPACT_ATOMS: atom_id res chain seq x y z
N MET A 1 -3.19 26.02 -13.99
CA MET A 1 -3.00 24.55 -13.88
C MET A 1 -3.58 24.10 -12.55
N SER A 2 -4.44 23.06 -12.54
CA SER A 2 -5.07 22.56 -11.32
C SER A 2 -4.01 22.03 -10.33
N ARG A 3 -4.25 22.14 -9.03
CA ARG A 3 -3.39 21.57 -7.96
C ARG A 3 -3.11 20.08 -8.17
N TYR A 4 -4.07 19.35 -8.71
CA TYR A 4 -3.95 17.91 -8.96
C TYR A 4 -2.94 17.58 -10.06
N HIS A 5 -2.87 18.37 -11.11
CA HIS A 5 -1.81 18.27 -12.13
C HIS A 5 -0.42 18.54 -11.54
N SER A 6 -0.31 19.48 -10.59
CA SER A 6 0.97 19.74 -9.92
C SER A 6 1.42 18.55 -9.08
N TYR A 7 0.49 17.85 -8.40
CA TYR A 7 0.81 16.62 -7.66
C TYR A 7 1.26 15.50 -8.60
N LEU A 8 0.55 15.33 -9.72
CA LEU A 8 0.86 14.32 -10.72
C LEU A 8 2.26 14.56 -11.32
N ASN A 9 2.57 15.79 -11.73
CA ASN A 9 3.89 16.16 -12.26
C ASN A 9 5.01 15.93 -11.23
N SER A 10 4.74 16.24 -9.96
CA SER A 10 5.72 15.98 -8.88
C SER A 10 5.94 14.49 -8.66
N ALA A 11 4.88 13.66 -8.77
CA ALA A 11 5.00 12.22 -8.69
C ALA A 11 5.80 11.65 -9.88
N VAL A 12 5.57 12.15 -11.10
CA VAL A 12 6.37 11.80 -12.30
C VAL A 12 7.85 12.11 -12.07
N GLU A 13 8.18 13.31 -11.58
CA GLU A 13 9.56 13.71 -11.27
C GLU A 13 10.21 12.72 -10.28
N ILE A 14 9.50 12.34 -9.23
CA ILE A 14 9.96 11.38 -8.23
C ILE A 14 10.20 10.01 -8.84
N ILE A 15 9.25 9.50 -9.63
CA ILE A 15 9.32 8.18 -10.27
C ILE A 15 10.51 8.11 -11.22
N LYS A 16 10.76 9.16 -12.00
CA LYS A 16 11.92 9.22 -12.92
C LYS A 16 13.27 9.26 -12.20
N ARG A 17 13.32 9.81 -11.01
CA ARG A 17 14.55 9.92 -10.21
C ARG A 17 14.83 8.71 -9.33
N TYR A 18 13.81 7.91 -9.03
CA TYR A 18 13.94 6.77 -8.11
C TYR A 18 14.52 5.56 -8.82
N SER A 19 15.76 5.21 -8.47
CA SER A 19 16.53 4.09 -9.05
C SER A 19 16.23 2.72 -8.40
N GLY A 20 15.62 2.71 -7.20
CA GLY A 20 15.38 1.48 -6.45
C GLY A 20 16.54 1.02 -5.55
N ASP A 21 17.60 1.82 -5.41
CA ASP A 21 18.78 1.56 -4.60
C ASP A 21 18.56 1.69 -3.09
N GLN A 22 17.44 2.26 -2.69
CA GLN A 22 17.01 2.42 -1.30
C GLN A 22 15.50 2.24 -1.18
N PRO A 23 14.94 2.02 0.01
CA PRO A 23 13.49 1.97 0.19
C PRO A 23 12.81 3.27 -0.27
N LEU A 24 11.68 3.16 -1.00
CA LEU A 24 10.94 4.31 -1.52
C LEU A 24 10.60 5.33 -0.42
N ALA A 25 10.25 4.87 0.78
CA ALA A 25 9.97 5.75 1.93
C ALA A 25 11.17 6.63 2.30
N ALA A 26 12.38 6.07 2.28
CA ALA A 26 13.62 6.80 2.56
C ALA A 26 13.90 7.84 1.46
N PHE A 27 13.75 7.43 0.20
CA PHE A 27 13.89 8.32 -0.94
C PHE A 27 12.92 9.51 -0.87
N LEU A 28 11.63 9.25 -0.64
CA LEU A 28 10.61 10.29 -0.49
C LEU A 28 10.92 11.26 0.65
N LYS A 29 11.36 10.75 1.80
CA LYS A 29 11.77 11.57 2.94
C LYS A 29 12.89 12.54 2.55
N ASN A 30 13.93 12.04 1.89
CA ASN A 30 15.08 12.83 1.43
C ASN A 30 14.66 13.83 0.34
N PHE A 31 13.85 13.40 -0.63
CA PHE A 31 13.33 14.27 -1.68
C PHE A 31 12.55 15.47 -1.10
N PHE A 32 11.63 15.24 -0.17
CA PHE A 32 10.86 16.30 0.45
C PHE A 32 11.67 17.16 1.42
N ALA A 33 12.72 16.62 2.03
CA ALA A 33 13.64 17.41 2.87
C ALA A 33 14.42 18.43 2.02
N ALA A 34 14.84 18.02 0.81
CA ALA A 34 15.52 18.89 -0.16
C ALA A 34 14.56 19.89 -0.85
N ASN A 35 13.26 19.57 -0.93
CA ASN A 35 12.24 20.36 -1.62
C ASN A 35 11.21 20.92 -0.64
N LYS A 36 11.57 21.96 0.14
CA LYS A 36 10.75 22.54 1.21
C LYS A 36 9.46 23.22 0.74
N LYS A 37 9.26 23.38 -0.57
CA LYS A 37 8.05 23.97 -1.17
C LYS A 37 6.77 23.14 -0.92
N TYR A 38 6.90 21.84 -0.61
CA TYR A 38 5.76 20.97 -0.37
C TYR A 38 5.30 21.00 1.08
N GLY A 39 4.03 21.37 1.31
CA GLY A 39 3.38 21.28 2.61
C GLY A 39 3.10 19.82 3.02
N SER A 40 2.66 19.62 4.26
CA SER A 40 2.35 18.28 4.79
C SER A 40 1.28 17.55 3.94
N LYS A 41 0.22 18.25 3.54
CA LYS A 41 -0.86 17.70 2.70
C LYS A 41 -0.33 17.30 1.32
N ASP A 42 0.51 18.14 0.70
CA ASP A 42 1.09 17.88 -0.62
C ASP A 42 2.00 16.65 -0.59
N ARG A 43 2.88 16.57 0.42
CA ARG A 43 3.76 15.40 0.61
C ARG A 43 2.97 14.10 0.73
N LYS A 44 1.87 14.11 1.50
CA LYS A 44 1.01 12.94 1.67
C LYS A 44 0.40 12.50 0.34
N GLN A 45 -0.16 13.45 -0.43
CA GLN A 45 -0.80 13.14 -1.71
C GLN A 45 0.20 12.66 -2.76
N ILE A 46 1.33 13.37 -2.92
CA ILE A 46 2.37 12.99 -3.87
C ILE A 46 2.96 11.60 -3.52
N SER A 47 3.23 11.34 -2.24
CA SER A 47 3.69 10.02 -1.79
C SER A 47 2.67 8.94 -2.11
N HIS A 48 1.39 9.18 -1.88
CA HIS A 48 0.31 8.23 -2.17
C HIS A 48 0.29 7.88 -3.66
N LEU A 49 0.39 8.86 -4.55
CA LEU A 49 0.48 8.63 -6.00
C LEU A 49 1.69 7.77 -6.38
N CYS A 50 2.86 8.04 -5.78
CA CYS A 50 4.06 7.22 -6.01
C CYS A 50 3.85 5.76 -5.54
N TYR A 51 3.25 5.56 -4.36
CA TYR A 51 2.95 4.21 -3.88
C TYR A 51 1.95 3.49 -4.79
N CYS A 52 0.89 4.15 -5.26
CA CYS A 52 -0.06 3.57 -6.21
C CYS A 52 0.62 3.12 -7.50
N TYR A 53 1.55 3.94 -8.04
CA TYR A 53 2.35 3.57 -9.21
C TYR A 53 3.18 2.30 -8.99
N TYR A 54 3.92 2.21 -7.87
CA TYR A 54 4.78 1.06 -7.62
C TYR A 54 4.00 -0.22 -7.26
N ARG A 55 2.76 -0.10 -6.79
CA ARG A 55 1.84 -1.24 -6.55
C ARG A 55 1.41 -1.92 -7.84
N LEU A 56 1.51 -1.26 -8.99
CA LEU A 56 1.29 -1.88 -10.30
C LEU A 56 2.31 -2.97 -10.64
N GLY A 57 3.42 -3.06 -9.91
CA GLY A 57 4.44 -4.09 -10.11
C GLY A 57 4.97 -4.11 -11.55
N LYS A 58 4.70 -5.19 -12.26
CA LYS A 58 5.09 -5.38 -13.68
C LYS A 58 3.96 -5.09 -14.68
N MET A 59 2.74 -4.82 -14.20
CA MET A 59 1.54 -4.74 -15.04
C MET A 59 1.68 -3.75 -16.22
N PHE A 60 2.36 -2.63 -16.04
CA PHE A 60 2.51 -1.57 -17.04
C PHE A 60 3.98 -1.30 -17.41
N ARG A 61 4.91 -2.17 -17.00
CA ARG A 61 6.33 -1.92 -17.26
C ARG A 61 6.70 -2.25 -18.70
N THR A 62 7.30 -1.28 -19.35
CA THR A 62 8.01 -1.43 -20.62
C THR A 62 9.53 -1.58 -20.35
N ASN A 63 10.27 -2.07 -21.36
CA ASN A 63 11.73 -2.21 -21.26
C ASN A 63 12.47 -0.86 -21.37
N THR A 64 11.78 0.20 -21.77
CA THR A 64 12.30 1.58 -21.87
C THR A 64 11.65 2.45 -20.81
N LEU A 65 12.34 3.53 -20.40
CA LEU A 65 11.76 4.53 -19.51
C LEU A 65 10.58 5.20 -20.25
N PRO A 66 9.35 5.12 -19.73
CA PRO A 66 8.19 5.68 -20.42
C PRO A 66 8.22 7.22 -20.39
N ASP A 67 7.55 7.83 -21.35
CA ASP A 67 7.32 9.28 -21.40
C ASP A 67 6.47 9.74 -20.21
N ASP A 68 6.52 11.03 -19.92
CA ASP A 68 5.82 11.64 -18.78
C ASP A 68 4.31 11.37 -18.82
N GLU A 69 3.70 11.40 -20.01
CA GLU A 69 2.27 11.13 -20.20
C GLU A 69 1.92 9.67 -19.84
N VAL A 70 2.76 8.73 -20.23
CA VAL A 70 2.60 7.30 -19.89
C VAL A 70 2.75 7.08 -18.39
N ILE A 71 3.73 7.75 -17.76
CA ILE A 71 3.89 7.66 -16.29
C ILE A 71 2.67 8.25 -15.60
N GLN A 72 2.14 9.38 -16.05
CA GLN A 72 0.93 10.00 -15.49
C GLN A 72 -0.28 9.06 -15.61
N ALA A 73 -0.48 8.47 -16.78
CA ALA A 73 -1.54 7.51 -17.03
C ALA A 73 -1.42 6.29 -16.09
N ASN A 74 -0.22 5.76 -15.92
CA ASN A 74 0.05 4.64 -15.00
C ASN A 74 -0.19 5.03 -13.54
N ILE A 75 0.19 6.23 -13.10
CA ILE A 75 -0.10 6.73 -11.75
C ILE A 75 -1.61 6.76 -11.52
N LEU A 76 -2.39 7.31 -12.46
CA LEU A 76 -3.84 7.42 -12.34
C LEU A 76 -4.51 6.04 -12.38
N SER A 77 -4.05 5.13 -13.24
CA SER A 77 -4.50 3.73 -13.26
C SER A 77 -4.22 3.04 -11.92
N GLY A 78 -3.02 3.25 -11.36
CA GLY A 78 -2.64 2.72 -10.05
C GLY A 78 -3.52 3.29 -8.93
N LEU A 79 -3.81 4.59 -8.96
CA LEU A 79 -4.70 5.24 -8.00
C LEU A 79 -6.10 4.63 -8.09
N PHE A 80 -6.66 4.46 -9.30
CA PHE A 80 -7.96 3.84 -9.51
C PHE A 80 -8.03 2.39 -9.00
N LEU A 81 -7.04 1.57 -9.34
CA LEU A 81 -6.97 0.17 -8.91
C LEU A 81 -6.85 0.03 -7.38
N CYS A 82 -6.12 0.93 -6.73
CA CYS A 82 -5.93 0.93 -5.28
C CYS A 82 -7.06 1.60 -4.48
N SER A 83 -7.94 2.38 -5.13
CA SER A 83 -9.02 3.11 -4.44
C SER A 83 -10.25 2.24 -4.26
N SER A 84 -10.84 2.23 -3.06
CA SER A 84 -12.15 1.63 -2.76
C SER A 84 -13.22 2.67 -2.41
N GLN A 85 -12.84 3.94 -2.39
CA GLN A 85 -13.70 5.08 -2.12
C GLN A 85 -13.39 6.19 -3.13
N PRO A 86 -14.33 7.09 -3.42
CA PRO A 86 -14.10 8.23 -4.30
C PRO A 86 -12.88 9.05 -3.86
N ASP A 87 -12.08 9.48 -4.83
CA ASP A 87 -10.85 10.24 -4.64
C ASP A 87 -10.92 11.57 -5.41
N GLU A 88 -10.47 12.67 -4.80
CA GLU A 88 -10.53 14.01 -5.41
C GLU A 88 -9.70 14.12 -6.70
N ILE A 89 -8.59 13.39 -6.80
CA ILE A 89 -7.72 13.40 -7.99
C ILE A 89 -8.42 12.64 -9.11
N LEU A 90 -8.98 11.46 -8.81
CA LEU A 90 -9.76 10.70 -9.79
C LEU A 90 -10.99 11.46 -10.25
N GLN A 91 -11.71 12.14 -9.33
CA GLN A 91 -12.87 12.95 -9.69
C GLN A 91 -12.55 14.04 -10.72
N GLN A 92 -11.37 14.63 -10.63
CA GLN A 92 -10.96 15.70 -11.53
C GLN A 92 -10.29 15.22 -12.83
N LEU A 93 -9.56 14.12 -12.77
CA LEU A 93 -8.72 13.67 -13.88
C LEU A 93 -9.26 12.42 -14.58
N MET A 94 -10.02 11.57 -13.89
CA MET A 94 -10.63 10.34 -14.42
C MET A 94 -12.03 10.13 -13.82
N PRO A 95 -13.02 11.02 -14.05
CA PRO A 95 -14.32 10.96 -13.37
C PRO A 95 -15.05 9.63 -13.59
N ALA A 96 -15.01 9.07 -14.80
CA ALA A 96 -15.61 7.77 -15.09
C ALA A 96 -15.01 6.62 -14.25
N CYS A 97 -13.71 6.65 -13.97
CA CYS A 97 -13.08 5.71 -13.07
C CYS A 97 -13.49 5.97 -11.61
N ASN A 98 -13.59 7.24 -11.21
CA ASN A 98 -13.99 7.59 -9.85
C ASN A 98 -15.39 7.10 -9.47
N GLU A 99 -16.33 7.10 -10.42
CA GLU A 99 -17.68 6.55 -10.23
C GLU A 99 -17.66 5.02 -10.03
N ASN A 100 -16.60 4.35 -10.50
CA ASN A 100 -16.45 2.91 -10.54
C ASN A 100 -15.41 2.35 -9.54
N VAL A 101 -14.99 3.14 -8.54
CA VAL A 101 -13.98 2.71 -7.54
C VAL A 101 -14.44 1.54 -6.65
N HIS A 102 -15.74 1.28 -6.60
CA HIS A 102 -16.34 0.18 -5.82
C HIS A 102 -16.27 -1.18 -6.51
N LEU A 103 -15.92 -1.22 -7.79
CA LEU A 103 -15.79 -2.45 -8.57
C LEU A 103 -14.64 -3.34 -8.05
N SER A 104 -14.70 -4.63 -8.37
CA SER A 104 -13.59 -5.57 -8.16
C SER A 104 -12.36 -5.16 -8.99
N ILE A 105 -11.19 -5.67 -8.62
CA ILE A 105 -9.94 -5.37 -9.34
C ILE A 105 -10.02 -5.82 -10.80
N GLU A 106 -10.64 -6.98 -11.05
CA GLU A 106 -10.85 -7.54 -12.38
C GLU A 106 -11.72 -6.61 -13.24
N GLU A 107 -12.88 -6.19 -12.72
CA GLU A 107 -13.78 -5.26 -13.42
C GLU A 107 -13.14 -3.91 -13.69
N LYS A 108 -12.32 -3.40 -12.75
CA LYS A 108 -11.53 -2.18 -12.96
C LYS A 108 -10.50 -2.35 -14.08
N CYS A 109 -9.82 -3.49 -14.15
CA CYS A 109 -8.90 -3.79 -15.24
C CYS A 109 -9.63 -3.86 -16.59
N GLU A 110 -10.82 -4.48 -16.64
CA GLU A 110 -11.64 -4.50 -17.84
C GLU A 110 -12.05 -3.10 -18.28
N LEU A 111 -12.40 -2.22 -17.35
CA LEU A 111 -12.78 -0.84 -17.63
C LEU A 111 -11.59 -0.06 -18.22
N LEU A 112 -10.39 -0.23 -17.66
CA LEU A 112 -9.16 0.35 -18.21
C LEU A 112 -8.86 -0.19 -19.61
N ASN A 113 -9.03 -1.48 -19.85
CA ASN A 113 -8.84 -2.11 -21.16
C ASN A 113 -9.83 -1.56 -22.21
N LYS A 114 -11.09 -1.35 -21.86
CA LYS A 114 -12.10 -0.76 -22.75
C LYS A 114 -11.73 0.67 -23.12
N SER A 115 -11.23 1.47 -22.18
CA SER A 115 -10.82 2.86 -22.43
C SER A 115 -9.67 2.98 -23.41
N LEU A 116 -8.79 1.96 -23.51
CA LEU A 116 -7.69 1.88 -24.47
C LEU A 116 -8.15 1.60 -25.90
N ASN A 117 -9.30 0.90 -26.07
CA ASN A 117 -9.81 0.46 -27.36
C ASN A 117 -10.80 1.44 -28.03
N THR A 118 -11.22 2.49 -27.31
CA THR A 118 -12.11 3.50 -27.86
C THR A 118 -11.29 4.70 -28.37
N GLU A 119 -11.18 4.82 -29.70
CA GLU A 119 -10.69 6.00 -30.41
C GLU A 119 -11.66 7.19 -30.21
N SER A 120 -11.86 7.67 -29.01
CA SER A 120 -12.66 8.86 -28.78
C SER A 120 -11.86 9.90 -28.00
N SER A 121 -11.74 11.06 -28.61
CA SER A 121 -11.25 12.38 -28.24
C SER A 121 -11.40 12.79 -26.76
N SER A 122 -10.84 11.99 -25.84
CA SER A 122 -10.61 12.40 -24.47
C SER A 122 -9.24 13.07 -24.39
N PRO A 123 -9.06 14.20 -23.70
CA PRO A 123 -7.76 14.85 -23.52
C PRO A 123 -6.74 13.97 -22.74
N PHE A 124 -7.14 12.81 -22.27
CA PHE A 124 -6.32 11.74 -21.74
C PHE A 124 -6.47 10.48 -22.61
N THR A 125 -6.12 10.59 -23.89
CA THR A 125 -5.79 9.41 -24.68
C THR A 125 -4.54 8.81 -24.05
N LEU A 126 -4.74 7.72 -23.29
CA LEU A 126 -3.66 6.77 -22.99
C LEU A 126 -3.13 6.36 -24.36
N HIS A 127 -2.02 6.95 -24.79
CA HIS A 127 -1.38 6.53 -26.05
C HIS A 127 -1.21 5.02 -25.97
N PRO A 128 -1.74 4.24 -26.93
CA PRO A 128 -1.53 2.82 -26.93
C PRO A 128 -0.03 2.60 -26.98
N SER A 129 0.54 2.14 -25.88
CA SER A 129 1.86 1.52 -25.92
C SER A 129 1.77 0.42 -26.95
N PRO A 130 2.76 0.23 -27.85
CA PRO A 130 2.67 -0.72 -28.97
C PRO A 130 2.54 -2.19 -28.54
N LEU A 131 2.42 -2.45 -27.26
CA LEU A 131 2.11 -3.75 -26.67
C LEU A 131 0.66 -3.69 -26.18
N THR A 132 -0.26 -4.14 -27.02
CA THR A 132 -1.66 -4.46 -26.70
C THR A 132 -1.74 -5.61 -25.67
N THR A 133 -1.28 -5.35 -24.46
CA THR A 133 -1.43 -6.31 -23.37
C THR A 133 -2.68 -5.94 -22.59
N HIS A 134 -3.67 -6.82 -22.64
CA HIS A 134 -4.80 -6.75 -21.72
C HIS A 134 -4.29 -6.62 -20.29
N HIS A 135 -4.70 -5.54 -19.60
CA HIS A 135 -4.39 -5.35 -18.19
C HIS A 135 -5.11 -6.44 -17.40
N SER A 136 -4.35 -7.25 -16.71
CA SER A 136 -4.84 -8.27 -15.79
C SER A 136 -4.12 -8.12 -14.46
N PRO A 137 -4.80 -8.29 -13.31
CA PRO A 137 -4.15 -8.26 -12.00
C PRO A 137 -2.95 -9.22 -11.91
N LEU A 138 -3.00 -10.36 -12.64
CA LEU A 138 -1.94 -11.37 -12.65
C LEU A 138 -0.61 -10.86 -13.20
N HIS A 139 -0.64 -9.80 -14.01
CA HIS A 139 0.58 -9.19 -14.56
C HIS A 139 1.35 -8.35 -13.54
N VAL A 140 0.79 -8.06 -12.36
CA VAL A 140 1.51 -7.37 -11.27
C VAL A 140 2.76 -8.15 -10.88
N PHE A 141 2.60 -9.49 -10.75
CA PHE A 141 3.69 -10.41 -10.42
C PHE A 141 3.65 -11.63 -11.36
N PRO A 142 4.33 -11.59 -12.52
CA PRO A 142 4.22 -12.63 -13.53
C PRO A 142 4.98 -13.93 -13.19
N TRP A 143 5.72 -13.97 -12.09
CA TRP A 143 6.57 -15.10 -11.68
C TRP A 143 5.84 -16.08 -10.75
N GLN A 144 4.75 -16.68 -11.22
CA GLN A 144 3.96 -17.63 -10.43
C GLN A 144 4.82 -18.77 -9.84
N SER A 145 5.77 -19.29 -10.62
CA SER A 145 6.66 -20.37 -10.19
C SER A 145 7.66 -19.99 -9.09
N ALA A 146 7.79 -18.69 -8.77
CA ALA A 146 8.63 -18.20 -7.68
C ALA A 146 7.89 -18.12 -6.34
N LEU A 147 6.57 -18.37 -6.34
CA LEU A 147 5.78 -18.40 -5.09
C LEU A 147 5.97 -19.74 -4.38
N SER A 148 5.97 -19.69 -3.05
CA SER A 148 5.99 -20.90 -2.23
C SER A 148 4.70 -21.70 -2.37
N ASP A 149 4.78 -23.02 -2.14
CA ASP A 149 3.61 -23.88 -2.11
C ASP A 149 2.55 -23.35 -1.14
N GLY A 150 1.29 -23.40 -1.57
CA GLY A 150 0.15 -22.93 -0.79
C GLY A 150 -0.15 -21.42 -0.90
N VAL A 151 0.65 -20.65 -1.64
CA VAL A 151 0.33 -19.25 -1.97
C VAL A 151 -0.44 -19.19 -3.27
N ASP A 152 -1.71 -18.80 -3.22
CA ASP A 152 -2.51 -18.56 -4.42
C ASP A 152 -2.00 -17.32 -5.16
N HIS A 153 -1.63 -17.50 -6.43
CA HIS A 153 -1.05 -16.45 -7.27
C HIS A 153 -2.03 -15.28 -7.50
N ALA A 154 -3.31 -15.58 -7.72
CA ALA A 154 -4.28 -14.53 -7.99
C ALA A 154 -4.54 -13.67 -6.74
N GLU A 155 -4.72 -14.32 -5.58
CA GLU A 155 -4.86 -13.62 -4.30
C GLU A 155 -3.59 -12.80 -3.96
N PHE A 156 -2.41 -13.36 -4.20
CA PHE A 156 -1.15 -12.65 -4.03
C PHE A 156 -1.10 -11.39 -4.91
N CYS A 157 -1.44 -11.49 -6.18
CA CYS A 157 -1.47 -10.34 -7.10
C CYS A 157 -2.52 -9.30 -6.67
N ARG A 158 -3.72 -9.71 -6.24
CA ARG A 158 -4.75 -8.80 -5.74
C ARG A 158 -4.29 -8.02 -4.49
N SER A 159 -3.49 -8.66 -3.63
CA SER A 159 -3.00 -8.05 -2.40
C SER A 159 -2.16 -6.77 -2.64
N PHE A 160 -1.55 -6.62 -3.82
CA PHE A 160 -0.81 -5.40 -4.17
C PHE A 160 -1.70 -4.16 -4.21
N PHE A 161 -2.97 -4.29 -4.55
CA PHE A 161 -3.90 -3.17 -4.66
C PHE A 161 -4.58 -2.82 -3.34
N ILE A 162 -4.45 -3.69 -2.33
CA ILE A 162 -5.07 -3.50 -1.03
C ILE A 162 -4.11 -2.77 -0.10
N GLN A 163 -4.56 -1.66 0.50
CA GLN A 163 -3.81 -0.99 1.55
C GLN A 163 -3.83 -1.89 2.79
N PRO A 164 -2.68 -2.38 3.30
CA PRO A 164 -2.66 -3.19 4.50
C PRO A 164 -3.13 -2.41 5.72
N ASP A 165 -3.79 -3.10 6.64
CA ASP A 165 -4.14 -2.54 7.94
C ASP A 165 -2.89 -2.22 8.78
N LEU A 166 -3.07 -1.30 9.73
CA LEU A 166 -2.12 -1.11 10.81
C LEU A 166 -2.41 -2.13 11.90
N PHE A 167 -1.47 -3.01 12.16
CA PHE A 167 -1.61 -4.01 13.21
C PHE A 167 -0.91 -3.57 14.49
N ILE A 168 -1.59 -3.76 15.63
CA ILE A 168 -1.01 -3.60 16.96
C ILE A 168 -1.17 -4.89 17.75
N ARG A 169 -0.10 -5.28 18.44
CA ARG A 169 -0.13 -6.35 19.43
C ARG A 169 -0.36 -5.74 20.79
N ILE A 170 -1.44 -6.16 21.45
CA ILE A 170 -1.78 -5.72 22.81
C ILE A 170 -0.90 -6.49 23.80
N ARG A 171 -0.32 -5.78 24.75
CA ARG A 171 0.44 -6.42 25.83
C ARG A 171 -0.49 -7.06 26.85
N ALA A 172 0.01 -8.11 27.51
CA ALA A 172 -0.72 -8.81 28.56
C ALA A 172 -1.20 -7.82 29.64
N GLY A 173 -2.48 -7.95 30.04
CA GLY A 173 -3.11 -7.11 31.05
C GLY A 173 -3.59 -5.72 30.57
N TYR A 174 -3.45 -5.37 29.28
CA TYR A 174 -3.87 -4.05 28.77
C TYR A 174 -5.06 -4.10 27.80
N LYS A 175 -5.69 -5.27 27.62
CA LYS A 175 -6.75 -5.43 26.62
C LYS A 175 -7.92 -4.47 26.86
N GLU A 176 -8.46 -4.46 28.05
CA GLU A 176 -9.60 -3.61 28.43
C GLU A 176 -9.25 -2.12 28.36
N VAL A 177 -8.04 -1.76 28.79
CA VAL A 177 -7.55 -0.35 28.76
C VAL A 177 -7.43 0.14 27.31
N VAL A 178 -6.84 -0.66 26.41
CA VAL A 178 -6.68 -0.33 25.00
C VAL A 178 -8.06 -0.21 24.34
N GLN A 179 -8.99 -1.12 24.60
CA GLN A 179 -10.35 -1.07 24.07
C GLN A 179 -11.08 0.21 24.49
N GLN A 180 -11.03 0.54 25.79
CA GLN A 180 -11.67 1.76 26.32
C GLN A 180 -11.11 3.03 25.68
N LYS A 181 -9.80 3.10 25.49
CA LYS A 181 -9.12 4.24 24.86
C LYS A 181 -9.49 4.38 23.39
N LEU A 182 -9.52 3.27 22.64
CA LEU A 182 -9.93 3.27 21.23
C LEU A 182 -11.41 3.69 21.08
N ALA A 183 -12.27 3.19 21.96
CA ALA A 183 -13.70 3.55 21.96
C ALA A 183 -13.88 5.04 22.30
N ALA A 184 -13.19 5.56 23.31
CA ALA A 184 -13.25 6.98 23.69
C ALA A 184 -12.75 7.90 22.56
N ALA A 185 -11.77 7.46 21.76
CA ALA A 185 -11.26 8.18 20.62
C ALA A 185 -12.08 7.93 19.31
N ALA A 186 -13.18 7.17 19.39
CA ALA A 186 -14.01 6.75 18.24
C ALA A 186 -13.20 6.09 17.10
N ILE A 187 -12.10 5.41 17.44
CA ILE A 187 -11.25 4.70 16.46
C ILE A 187 -11.87 3.32 16.23
N LYS A 188 -12.26 3.06 14.97
CA LYS A 188 -12.78 1.75 14.53
C LYS A 188 -11.64 0.76 14.42
N TYR A 189 -11.87 -0.47 14.89
CA TYR A 189 -10.92 -1.56 14.80
C TYR A 189 -11.62 -2.90 14.65
N ARG A 190 -10.87 -3.93 14.28
CA ARG A 190 -11.28 -5.34 14.33
C ARG A 190 -10.20 -6.18 15.00
N TYR A 191 -10.57 -7.28 15.61
CA TYR A 191 -9.63 -8.26 16.09
C TYR A 191 -9.14 -9.13 14.94
N ALA A 192 -7.82 -9.26 14.78
CA ALA A 192 -7.19 -10.25 13.90
C ALA A 192 -6.98 -11.58 14.67
N ASP A 193 -6.67 -11.50 15.97
CA ASP A 193 -6.68 -12.59 16.94
C ASP A 193 -6.91 -12.03 18.36
N GLU A 194 -6.77 -12.89 19.38
CA GLU A 194 -7.03 -12.52 20.78
C GLU A 194 -6.22 -11.31 21.28
N HIS A 195 -5.00 -11.14 20.77
CA HIS A 195 -4.06 -10.09 21.19
C HIS A 195 -3.71 -9.11 20.09
N CYS A 196 -4.24 -9.29 18.88
CA CYS A 196 -3.94 -8.45 17.73
C CYS A 196 -5.17 -7.69 17.26
N ILE A 197 -5.03 -6.38 17.19
CA ILE A 197 -6.01 -5.46 16.62
C ILE A 197 -5.51 -4.95 15.26
N ALA A 198 -6.40 -4.97 14.27
CA ALA A 198 -6.22 -4.36 12.97
C ALA A 198 -7.01 -3.04 12.89
N LEU A 199 -6.35 -1.98 12.46
CA LEU A 199 -6.88 -0.63 12.31
C LEU A 199 -6.63 -0.12 10.90
N GLN A 200 -7.34 0.92 10.52
CA GLN A 200 -7.00 1.63 9.28
C GLN A 200 -5.59 2.20 9.36
N ASN A 201 -4.83 2.08 8.27
CA ASN A 201 -3.41 2.45 8.22
C ASN A 201 -3.11 3.91 8.61
N ASN A 202 -4.07 4.82 8.46
CA ASN A 202 -3.94 6.23 8.83
C ASN A 202 -4.35 6.55 10.27
N SER A 203 -4.65 5.55 11.10
CA SER A 203 -5.04 5.73 12.50
C SER A 203 -3.90 6.36 13.30
N LYS A 204 -4.19 7.48 13.97
CA LYS A 204 -3.25 8.15 14.88
C LYS A 204 -3.37 7.53 16.26
N LEU A 205 -2.40 6.74 16.66
CA LEU A 205 -2.41 6.02 17.94
C LEU A 205 -1.57 6.68 19.02
N ASP A 206 -0.57 7.48 18.65
CA ASP A 206 0.42 8.05 19.59
C ASP A 206 -0.22 8.89 20.69
N ASP A 207 -1.33 9.59 20.39
CA ASP A 207 -2.06 10.42 21.34
C ASP A 207 -3.13 9.65 22.14
N VAL A 208 -3.38 8.37 21.80
CA VAL A 208 -4.47 7.57 22.37
C VAL A 208 -3.95 6.41 23.20
N ILE A 209 -2.96 5.68 22.69
CA ILE A 209 -2.39 4.47 23.31
C ILE A 209 -0.93 4.74 23.64
N HIS A 210 -0.50 4.33 24.82
CA HIS A 210 0.91 4.37 25.16
C HIS A 210 1.63 3.21 24.45
N LEU A 211 2.10 3.49 23.22
CA LEU A 211 2.91 2.55 22.46
C LEU A 211 4.17 2.16 23.27
N ALA A 212 4.61 0.91 23.12
CA ALA A 212 5.63 0.24 23.91
C ALA A 212 5.24 -0.17 25.34
N LYS A 213 4.22 0.41 25.96
CA LYS A 213 3.71 -0.03 27.29
C LYS A 213 2.42 -0.84 27.17
N GLU A 214 1.43 -0.35 26.45
CA GLU A 214 0.09 -0.94 26.36
C GLU A 214 -0.07 -1.81 25.11
N ALA A 215 0.57 -1.40 24.02
CA ALA A 215 0.59 -2.13 22.77
C ALA A 215 1.89 -1.86 22.00
N VAL A 216 2.15 -2.68 20.98
CA VAL A 216 3.29 -2.53 20.06
C VAL A 216 2.75 -2.53 18.64
N VAL A 217 3.18 -1.58 17.81
CA VAL A 217 2.94 -1.63 16.36
C VAL A 217 3.81 -2.75 15.79
N GLN A 218 3.17 -3.78 15.26
CA GLN A 218 3.86 -4.95 14.73
C GLN A 218 2.97 -5.64 13.70
N ASP A 219 3.51 -5.92 12.52
CA ASP A 219 2.78 -6.65 11.49
C ASP A 219 2.26 -7.99 11.98
N TYR A 220 1.06 -8.36 11.55
CA TYR A 220 0.41 -9.60 11.99
C TYR A 220 1.26 -10.83 11.73
N SER A 221 1.88 -10.94 10.55
CA SER A 221 2.80 -12.04 10.21
C SER A 221 3.98 -12.14 11.19
N SER A 222 4.53 -11.01 11.61
CA SER A 222 5.60 -10.96 12.61
C SER A 222 5.15 -11.41 14.01
N GLN A 223 3.88 -11.19 14.36
CA GLN A 223 3.29 -11.67 15.62
C GLN A 223 3.13 -13.20 15.62
N GLN A 224 2.87 -13.80 14.46
CA GLN A 224 2.66 -15.26 14.34
C GLN A 224 3.94 -16.08 14.56
N VAL A 225 5.13 -15.48 14.45
CA VAL A 225 6.42 -16.18 14.68
C VAL A 225 6.48 -16.85 16.06
N ALA A 226 5.90 -16.22 17.08
CA ALA A 226 5.86 -16.80 18.43
C ALA A 226 5.09 -18.14 18.52
N GLN A 227 4.19 -18.42 17.57
CA GLN A 227 3.44 -19.68 17.55
C GLN A 227 4.34 -20.89 17.30
N PHE A 228 5.46 -20.72 16.60
CA PHE A 228 6.43 -21.79 16.36
C PHE A 228 7.18 -22.21 17.64
N LEU A 229 7.14 -21.40 18.70
CA LEU A 229 7.73 -21.73 20.00
C LEU A 229 6.78 -22.55 20.90
N LYS A 230 5.47 -22.51 20.65
CA LYS A 230 4.44 -23.20 21.46
C LYS A 230 4.61 -24.72 21.51
N PRO A 231 5.01 -25.44 20.44
CA PRO A 231 5.19 -26.89 20.48
C PRO A 231 6.39 -27.36 21.30
N ILE A 232 7.29 -26.45 21.67
CA ILE A 232 8.51 -26.82 22.41
C ILE A 232 8.14 -27.04 23.86
N GLN A 233 7.82 -28.30 24.19
CA GLN A 233 7.63 -28.73 25.58
C GLN A 233 9.01 -28.90 26.24
N SER A 234 9.34 -27.97 27.15
CA SER A 234 10.54 -28.04 27.95
C SER A 234 10.17 -28.02 29.42
N THR A 235 10.77 -28.93 30.20
CA THR A 235 10.66 -28.97 31.66
C THR A 235 11.59 -27.97 32.34
N GLY A 236 12.38 -27.22 31.59
CA GLY A 236 13.38 -26.27 32.06
C GLY A 236 13.32 -24.90 31.37
N LYS A 237 14.26 -24.03 31.73
CA LYS A 237 14.42 -22.73 31.05
C LYS A 237 14.83 -22.96 29.61
N LEU A 238 14.06 -22.38 28.69
CA LEU A 238 14.40 -22.31 27.26
C LEU A 238 15.38 -21.19 27.03
N SER A 239 16.46 -21.48 26.30
CA SER A 239 17.33 -20.47 25.70
C SER A 239 16.90 -20.24 24.27
N VAL A 240 16.52 -19.02 23.95
CA VAL A 240 16.07 -18.63 22.61
C VAL A 240 17.03 -17.62 22.04
N TRP A 241 17.49 -17.87 20.81
CA TRP A 241 18.31 -16.91 20.05
C TRP A 241 17.47 -16.27 18.97
N ASP A 242 17.15 -14.95 19.14
CA ASP A 242 16.53 -14.15 18.12
C ASP A 242 17.61 -13.53 17.23
N CYS A 243 17.97 -14.20 16.12
CA CYS A 243 18.98 -13.76 15.18
C CYS A 243 18.55 -12.57 14.32
N CYS A 244 17.26 -12.21 14.35
CA CYS A 244 16.69 -11.09 13.61
C CYS A 244 16.01 -10.08 14.54
N ALA A 245 16.52 -9.91 15.74
CA ALA A 245 15.90 -9.14 16.81
C ALA A 245 15.64 -7.67 16.40
N ALA A 246 16.57 -7.04 15.66
CA ALA A 246 16.50 -5.62 15.31
C ALA A 246 16.14 -4.75 16.53
N SER A 247 14.93 -4.14 16.53
CA SER A 247 14.42 -3.36 17.68
C SER A 247 13.76 -4.24 18.77
N GLY A 248 13.85 -5.56 18.69
CA GLY A 248 13.26 -6.49 19.65
C GLY A 248 11.77 -6.74 19.47
N GLY A 249 11.15 -6.28 18.40
CA GLY A 249 9.70 -6.36 18.21
C GLY A 249 9.10 -7.78 18.21
N LYS A 250 9.90 -8.82 17.90
CA LYS A 250 9.47 -10.22 17.98
C LYS A 250 9.73 -10.85 19.34
N SER A 251 10.68 -10.30 20.09
CA SER A 251 11.13 -10.83 21.39
C SER A 251 10.38 -10.24 22.59
N ILE A 252 9.50 -9.28 22.37
CA ILE A 252 8.75 -8.54 23.40
C ILE A 252 7.47 -9.25 23.79
#